data_efee44bba60fa07a9df67c3bc1a515e0
#
_entry.id   efee44bba60fa07a9df67c3bc1a515e0
#
_cell.length_a   1.000
_cell.length_b   1.000
_cell.length_c   1.000
_cell.angle_alpha   90.00
_cell.angle_beta   90.00
_cell.angle_gamma   90.00
#
_symmetry.space_group_name_H-M   'P 1'
#
loop_
_entity.id
_entity.type
_entity.pdbx_description
1 polymer ?
#
loop_
_entity_poly.entity_id
_entity_poly.type
_entity_poly.pdbx_seq_one_letter_code
_entity_poly.pdbx_strand_id
1 'polypeptide(L)'
;MKLEGGAYMHTNGYFQLASTKDGLMITVYPPQPGGRKAEVEDLISYAAQKGISDYIDVLKAKMAFDGGKDKVRMLIYDKSPVPNGEFGSYNISRDKMEVEAVFYPPFEGEHELTAEGIKDDLAASGVKMGILDDEINRFIEDREYFVPYTIARGQQPVDGHDGRIEYKFNTVTSAKPKMNDD
;
A
#
# COMPACT_ATOMS: atom_id res chain seq x y z
N MET A 1 -2.90 -11.48 -11.14
CA MET A 1 -2.72 -12.83 -11.63
C MET A 1 -1.37 -13.38 -11.20
N LYS A 2 -1.35 -14.61 -10.76
CA LYS A 2 -0.14 -15.23 -10.28
C LYS A 2 0.55 -15.98 -11.39
N LEU A 3 1.84 -15.78 -11.54
CA LEU A 3 2.59 -16.52 -12.54
C LEU A 3 3.14 -17.80 -11.92
N GLU A 4 3.67 -18.66 -12.78
CA GLU A 4 4.26 -19.87 -12.34
C GLU A 4 5.38 -19.56 -11.38
N GLY A 5 5.57 -20.32 -10.36
CA GLY A 5 6.59 -20.06 -9.37
C GLY A 5 6.19 -19.08 -8.30
N GLY A 6 4.93 -18.66 -8.26
CA GLY A 6 4.45 -17.77 -7.23
C GLY A 6 4.61 -16.28 -7.52
N ALA A 7 5.16 -15.93 -8.66
CA ALA A 7 5.29 -14.52 -9.00
C ALA A 7 3.97 -13.92 -9.43
N TYR A 8 3.81 -12.63 -9.22
CA TYR A 8 2.62 -11.92 -9.67
C TYR A 8 2.90 -11.16 -10.94
N MET A 9 1.88 -11.00 -11.78
CA MET A 9 2.01 -10.23 -12.98
C MET A 9 1.60 -8.79 -12.66
N HIS A 10 2.58 -7.94 -12.49
CA HIS A 10 2.32 -6.54 -12.21
C HIS A 10 2.27 -5.77 -13.52
N THR A 11 1.33 -4.86 -13.66
CA THR A 11 1.26 -3.99 -14.83
C THR A 11 2.33 -2.91 -14.71
N ASN A 12 2.43 -2.31 -13.54
CA ASN A 12 3.42 -1.26 -13.32
C ASN A 12 4.75 -1.86 -12.87
N GLY A 13 5.81 -1.13 -13.11
CA GLY A 13 7.09 -1.49 -12.54
C GLY A 13 7.04 -1.39 -11.02
N TYR A 14 7.89 -2.12 -10.36
CA TYR A 14 7.94 -2.12 -8.91
C TYR A 14 9.35 -2.52 -8.46
N PHE A 15 9.59 -2.49 -7.17
CA PHE A 15 10.86 -2.91 -6.64
C PHE A 15 10.63 -3.80 -5.42
N GLN A 16 11.65 -4.54 -5.05
CA GLN A 16 11.66 -5.30 -3.80
C GLN A 16 12.98 -5.06 -3.10
N LEU A 17 12.95 -5.05 -1.79
CA LEU A 17 14.16 -4.94 -0.99
C LEU A 17 14.46 -6.29 -0.35
N ALA A 18 15.71 -6.55 -0.08
CA ALA A 18 16.12 -7.77 0.60
C ALA A 18 17.23 -7.42 1.58
N SER A 19 17.09 -7.89 2.82
CA SER A 19 18.15 -7.77 3.80
C SER A 19 19.10 -8.93 3.60
N THR A 20 20.34 -8.64 3.35
CA THR A 20 21.33 -9.67 3.13
C THR A 20 22.50 -9.45 4.08
N LYS A 21 23.39 -10.41 4.15
CA LYS A 21 24.58 -10.28 4.98
C LYS A 21 25.47 -9.14 4.49
N ASP A 22 25.34 -8.78 3.22
CA ASP A 22 26.18 -7.72 2.64
C ASP A 22 25.52 -6.34 2.75
N GLY A 23 24.27 -6.29 3.12
CA GLY A 23 23.56 -5.03 3.26
C GLY A 23 22.17 -5.09 2.63
N LEU A 24 21.66 -3.95 2.29
CA LEU A 24 20.32 -3.83 1.72
C LEU A 24 20.40 -3.87 0.19
N MET A 25 19.78 -4.88 -0.37
CA MET A 25 19.72 -5.07 -1.82
C MET A 25 18.38 -4.58 -2.33
N ILE A 26 18.39 -3.94 -3.50
CA ILE A 26 17.15 -3.61 -4.18
C ILE A 26 17.10 -4.36 -5.50
N THR A 27 15.92 -4.83 -5.86
CA THR A 27 15.66 -5.38 -7.18
C THR A 27 14.55 -4.54 -7.79
N VAL A 28 14.83 -3.91 -8.93
CA VAL A 28 13.85 -3.08 -9.62
C VAL A 28 13.36 -3.86 -10.84
N TYR A 29 12.05 -3.97 -10.94
CA TYR A 29 11.41 -4.72 -12.03
C TYR A 29 10.77 -3.75 -13.01
N PRO A 30 10.99 -3.97 -14.30
CA PRO A 30 10.41 -3.06 -15.31
C PRO A 30 8.91 -3.24 -15.43
N PRO A 31 8.20 -2.24 -15.95
CA PRO A 31 6.76 -2.37 -16.14
C PRO A 31 6.42 -3.23 -17.34
N GLN A 32 5.20 -3.71 -17.38
CA GLN A 32 4.65 -4.33 -18.56
C GLN A 32 4.25 -3.21 -19.55
N PRO A 33 4.03 -3.55 -20.82
CA PRO A 33 3.60 -2.53 -21.77
C PRO A 33 2.35 -1.80 -21.26
N GLY A 34 2.41 -0.50 -21.29
CA GLY A 34 1.31 0.34 -20.79
C GLY A 34 1.38 0.64 -19.32
N GLY A 35 2.31 0.04 -18.58
CA GLY A 35 2.43 0.30 -17.15
C GLY A 35 3.38 1.44 -16.85
N ARG A 36 3.29 1.97 -15.65
CA ARG A 36 4.14 3.04 -15.18
C ARG A 36 5.48 2.47 -14.68
N LYS A 37 6.55 3.15 -14.98
CA LYS A 37 7.86 2.75 -14.49
C LYS A 37 7.96 3.09 -13.01
N ALA A 38 8.63 2.25 -12.24
CA ALA A 38 8.90 2.56 -10.85
C ALA A 38 9.97 3.64 -10.78
N GLU A 39 9.86 4.51 -9.80
CA GLU A 39 10.78 5.63 -9.66
C GLU A 39 11.40 5.67 -8.28
N VAL A 40 12.51 6.37 -8.16
CA VAL A 40 13.20 6.44 -6.88
C VAL A 40 12.31 7.08 -5.81
N GLU A 41 11.39 7.92 -6.20
CA GLU A 41 10.44 8.54 -5.27
C GLU A 41 9.55 7.49 -4.61
N ASP A 42 9.24 6.41 -5.33
CA ASP A 42 8.46 5.31 -4.77
C ASP A 42 9.26 4.65 -3.62
N LEU A 43 10.56 4.50 -3.81
CA LEU A 43 11.41 3.93 -2.76
C LEU A 43 11.50 4.89 -1.56
N ILE A 44 11.61 6.18 -1.83
CA ILE A 44 11.69 7.17 -0.75
C ILE A 44 10.42 7.14 0.08
N SER A 45 9.26 7.07 -0.57
CA SER A 45 7.99 6.98 0.14
C SER A 45 7.89 5.70 0.94
N TYR A 46 8.32 4.59 0.35
CA TYR A 46 8.34 3.31 1.04
C TYR A 46 9.22 3.40 2.30
N ALA A 47 10.42 3.94 2.14
CA ALA A 47 11.35 4.02 3.25
C ALA A 47 10.81 4.88 4.39
N ALA A 48 10.13 5.96 4.04
CA ALA A 48 9.54 6.84 5.04
C ALA A 48 8.44 6.12 5.81
N GLN A 49 7.60 5.38 5.11
CA GLN A 49 6.51 4.64 5.74
C GLN A 49 7.06 3.52 6.65
N LYS A 50 8.15 2.91 6.26
CA LYS A 50 8.74 1.83 7.04
C LYS A 50 9.69 2.32 8.13
N GLY A 51 10.06 3.58 8.11
CA GLY A 51 11.02 4.10 9.08
C GLY A 51 12.44 3.67 8.80
N ILE A 52 12.77 3.40 7.54
CA ILE A 52 14.10 2.94 7.17
C ILE A 52 14.83 3.92 6.26
N SER A 53 14.41 5.18 6.28
CA SER A 53 15.02 6.19 5.40
C SER A 53 16.54 6.29 5.57
N ASP A 54 17.04 6.03 6.76
CA ASP A 54 18.48 6.12 7.02
C ASP A 54 19.27 5.01 6.32
N TYR A 55 18.59 4.02 5.79
CA TYR A 55 19.26 2.90 5.10
C TYR A 55 19.15 3.04 3.58
N ILE A 56 18.76 4.21 3.10
CA ILE A 56 18.60 4.41 1.66
C ILE A 56 19.67 5.38 1.17
N ASP A 57 20.64 4.84 0.43
CA ASP A 57 21.62 5.68 -0.26
C ASP A 57 20.93 6.11 -1.56
N VAL A 58 20.45 7.33 -1.59
CA VAL A 58 19.62 7.82 -2.69
C VAL A 58 20.38 7.82 -4.02
N LEU A 59 21.67 8.08 -3.99
CA LEU A 59 22.43 8.09 -5.24
C LEU A 59 22.54 6.69 -5.83
N LYS A 60 22.82 5.70 -4.99
CA LYS A 60 22.88 4.32 -5.46
C LYS A 60 21.50 3.85 -5.90
N ALA A 61 20.48 4.24 -5.15
CA ALA A 61 19.12 3.86 -5.50
C ALA A 61 18.75 4.40 -6.88
N LYS A 62 19.09 5.66 -7.17
CA LYS A 62 18.78 6.23 -8.47
C LYS A 62 19.43 5.43 -9.59
N MET A 63 20.63 4.96 -9.37
CA MET A 63 21.30 4.14 -10.39
C MET A 63 20.52 2.85 -10.67
N ALA A 64 19.92 2.26 -9.63
CA ALA A 64 19.13 1.06 -9.83
C ALA A 64 17.87 1.36 -10.66
N PHE A 65 17.22 2.49 -10.40
CA PHE A 65 16.01 2.84 -11.12
C PHE A 65 16.28 3.34 -12.55
N ASP A 66 17.51 3.77 -12.81
CA ASP A 66 17.86 4.24 -14.13
C ASP A 66 18.32 3.09 -15.04
N GLY A 67 18.24 1.87 -14.57
CA GLY A 67 18.78 0.73 -15.29
C GLY A 67 18.07 0.36 -16.58
N GLY A 68 17.07 1.07 -16.97
CA GLY A 68 16.47 0.87 -18.28
C GLY A 68 15.35 -0.14 -18.29
N LYS A 69 15.36 -1.02 -19.30
CA LYS A 69 14.26 -1.93 -19.52
C LYS A 69 14.41 -3.26 -18.83
N ASP A 70 15.54 -3.50 -18.23
CA ASP A 70 15.80 -4.81 -17.64
C ASP A 70 15.66 -4.76 -16.13
N LYS A 71 15.50 -5.94 -15.56
CA LYS A 71 15.49 -6.06 -14.12
C LYS A 71 16.89 -5.75 -13.59
N VAL A 72 16.96 -4.88 -12.60
CA VAL A 72 18.23 -4.46 -12.00
C VAL A 72 18.27 -4.90 -10.54
N ARG A 73 19.35 -5.50 -10.12
CA ARG A 73 19.54 -5.85 -8.71
C ARG A 73 20.88 -5.29 -8.26
N MET A 74 20.88 -4.52 -7.18
CA MET A 74 22.12 -3.96 -6.69
C MET A 74 22.07 -3.66 -5.20
N LEU A 75 23.26 -3.60 -4.60
CA LEU A 75 23.39 -3.24 -3.19
C LEU A 75 23.28 -1.73 -3.06
N ILE A 76 22.36 -1.25 -2.25
CA ILE A 76 22.18 0.18 -2.09
C ILE A 76 22.63 0.71 -0.73
N TYR A 77 22.95 -0.18 0.20
CA TYR A 77 23.47 0.26 1.49
C TYR A 77 24.22 -0.92 2.14
N ASP A 78 25.23 -0.61 2.91
CA ASP A 78 26.06 -1.67 3.49
C ASP A 78 25.50 -2.20 4.81
N LYS A 79 24.30 -1.83 5.19
CA LYS A 79 23.61 -2.36 6.36
C LYS A 79 22.18 -2.65 5.99
N SER A 80 21.56 -3.53 6.75
CA SER A 80 20.17 -3.88 6.47
C SER A 80 19.32 -3.65 7.70
N PRO A 81 18.16 -3.05 7.52
CA PRO A 81 17.18 -2.95 8.60
C PRO A 81 16.52 -4.32 8.78
N VAL A 82 15.74 -4.43 9.84
CA VAL A 82 14.94 -5.63 10.04
C VAL A 82 13.85 -5.66 8.98
N PRO A 83 13.74 -6.73 8.22
CA PRO A 83 12.71 -6.76 7.17
C PRO A 83 11.31 -6.85 7.74
N ASN A 84 10.38 -6.39 6.97
CA ASN A 84 8.97 -6.47 7.30
C ASN A 84 8.21 -6.95 6.08
N GLY A 85 7.00 -7.47 6.32
CA GLY A 85 6.18 -7.93 5.22
C GLY A 85 5.59 -6.80 4.40
N GLU A 86 4.77 -7.18 3.46
CA GLU A 86 3.99 -6.26 2.65
C GLU A 86 3.04 -5.48 3.56
N PHE A 87 2.79 -4.25 3.28
CA PHE A 87 1.93 -3.43 4.14
C PHE A 87 1.18 -2.39 3.33
N GLY A 88 0.14 -1.82 3.96
CA GLY A 88 -0.63 -0.75 3.36
C GLY A 88 -0.59 0.51 4.20
N SER A 89 -0.66 1.64 3.54
CA SER A 89 -0.83 2.92 4.20
C SER A 89 -2.25 3.36 3.90
N TYR A 90 -3.04 3.59 4.93
CA TYR A 90 -4.46 3.86 4.78
C TYR A 90 -4.76 5.31 5.13
N ASN A 91 -5.46 5.98 4.23
CA ASN A 91 -5.81 7.38 4.41
C ASN A 91 -7.33 7.51 4.43
N ILE A 92 -7.87 7.89 5.58
CA ILE A 92 -9.30 8.09 5.71
C ILE A 92 -9.61 9.53 5.34
N SER A 93 -10.54 9.72 4.44
CA SER A 93 -10.88 11.06 3.96
C SER A 93 -11.40 11.92 5.11
N ARG A 94 -11.32 13.23 4.92
CA ARG A 94 -11.70 14.16 5.96
C ARG A 94 -13.17 13.99 6.36
N ASP A 95 -14.03 13.71 5.40
CA ASP A 95 -15.45 13.52 5.69
C ASP A 95 -15.73 12.08 6.12
N LYS A 96 -14.70 11.26 6.21
CA LYS A 96 -14.81 9.86 6.62
C LYS A 96 -15.70 9.03 5.72
N MET A 97 -15.79 9.43 4.47
CA MET A 97 -16.61 8.71 3.51
C MET A 97 -15.81 7.77 2.62
N GLU A 98 -14.50 7.89 2.64
CA GLU A 98 -13.66 7.02 1.83
C GLU A 98 -12.38 6.66 2.53
N VAL A 99 -11.88 5.48 2.26
CA VAL A 99 -10.55 5.09 2.69
C VAL A 99 -9.76 4.72 1.44
N GLU A 100 -8.65 5.42 1.26
CA GLU A 100 -7.77 5.15 0.15
C GLU A 100 -6.53 4.46 0.69
N ALA A 101 -6.11 3.41 0.06
CA ALA A 101 -4.94 2.66 0.49
C ALA A 101 -3.88 2.67 -0.60
N VAL A 102 -2.63 2.78 -0.19
CA VAL A 102 -1.50 2.57 -1.08
C VAL A 102 -0.71 1.41 -0.48
N PHE A 103 -0.43 0.41 -1.28
CA PHE A 103 0.25 -0.78 -0.80
C PHE A 103 1.72 -0.76 -1.23
N TYR A 104 2.55 -1.33 -0.38
CA TYR A 104 3.99 -1.32 -0.56
C TYR A 104 4.52 -2.76 -0.54
N PRO A 105 5.52 -3.05 -1.34
CA PRO A 105 5.99 -4.43 -1.47
C PRO A 105 6.68 -4.94 -0.21
N PRO A 106 6.72 -6.25 -0.03
CA PRO A 106 7.43 -6.83 1.09
C PRO A 106 8.93 -6.87 0.79
N PHE A 107 9.73 -7.11 1.81
CA PHE A 107 11.10 -7.51 1.56
C PHE A 107 11.05 -8.90 0.93
N GLU A 108 12.05 -9.19 0.15
CA GLU A 108 12.12 -10.48 -0.52
C GLU A 108 12.08 -11.60 0.51
N GLY A 109 11.20 -12.53 0.34
CA GLY A 109 11.07 -13.65 1.26
C GLY A 109 10.13 -13.42 2.44
N GLU A 110 9.59 -12.21 2.58
CA GLU A 110 8.66 -11.94 3.66
C GLU A 110 7.22 -12.19 3.20
N HIS A 111 6.32 -12.24 4.17
CA HIS A 111 4.95 -12.59 3.85
C HIS A 111 4.21 -11.46 3.15
N GLU A 112 3.19 -11.85 2.43
CA GLU A 112 2.36 -10.93 1.68
C GLU A 112 1.03 -10.69 2.40
N LEU A 113 0.43 -9.55 2.16
CA LEU A 113 -0.86 -9.25 2.73
C LEU A 113 -1.93 -10.14 2.11
N THR A 114 -2.93 -10.46 2.90
CA THR A 114 -4.10 -11.16 2.41
C THR A 114 -5.30 -10.22 2.52
N ALA A 115 -6.39 -10.58 1.86
CA ALA A 115 -7.61 -9.80 1.97
C ALA A 115 -8.06 -9.69 3.43
N GLU A 116 -7.91 -10.77 4.19
CA GLU A 116 -8.27 -10.76 5.60
C GLU A 116 -7.37 -9.80 6.37
N GLY A 117 -6.08 -9.81 6.09
CA GLY A 117 -5.16 -8.90 6.75
C GLY A 117 -5.48 -7.44 6.50
N ILE A 118 -5.87 -7.12 5.27
CA ILE A 118 -6.27 -5.76 4.94
C ILE A 118 -7.53 -5.37 5.71
N LYS A 119 -8.49 -6.29 5.79
CA LYS A 119 -9.72 -6.01 6.55
C LYS A 119 -9.42 -5.85 8.03
N ASP A 120 -8.48 -6.62 8.56
CA ASP A 120 -8.08 -6.48 9.96
C ASP A 120 -7.44 -5.13 10.20
N ASP A 121 -6.62 -4.65 9.26
CA ASP A 121 -6.01 -3.33 9.37
C ASP A 121 -7.07 -2.24 9.37
N LEU A 122 -8.09 -2.39 8.51
CA LEU A 122 -9.19 -1.42 8.46
C LEU A 122 -9.96 -1.43 9.78
N ALA A 123 -10.23 -2.61 10.32
CA ALA A 123 -10.93 -2.71 11.58
C ALA A 123 -10.12 -2.05 12.70
N ALA A 124 -8.81 -2.25 12.70
CA ALA A 124 -7.95 -1.63 13.70
C ALA A 124 -7.95 -0.11 13.57
N SER A 125 -8.22 0.40 12.37
CA SER A 125 -8.32 1.84 12.14
C SER A 125 -9.73 2.36 12.41
N GLY A 126 -10.65 1.50 12.80
CA GLY A 126 -12.02 1.90 13.10
C GLY A 126 -12.99 1.77 11.94
N VAL A 127 -12.56 1.25 10.81
CA VAL A 127 -13.42 1.12 9.64
C VAL A 127 -14.03 -0.27 9.64
N LYS A 128 -15.33 -0.34 9.85
CA LYS A 128 -16.03 -1.62 9.97
C LYS A 128 -17.10 -1.85 8.92
N MET A 129 -17.46 -0.83 8.17
CA MET A 129 -18.52 -0.93 7.18
C MET A 129 -18.10 -0.25 5.91
N GLY A 130 -18.75 -0.58 4.83
CA GLY A 130 -18.48 0.05 3.56
C GLY A 130 -17.23 -0.48 2.87
N ILE A 131 -16.72 -1.63 3.31
CA ILE A 131 -15.51 -2.20 2.73
C ILE A 131 -15.80 -2.69 1.32
N LEU A 132 -14.92 -2.30 0.40
CA LEU A 132 -15.09 -2.68 -1.01
C LEU A 132 -14.24 -3.89 -1.30
N ASP A 133 -14.83 -5.07 -1.11
CA ASP A 133 -14.12 -6.31 -1.29
C ASP A 133 -13.53 -6.47 -2.69
N ASP A 134 -14.22 -5.97 -3.69
CA ASP A 134 -13.73 -6.09 -5.07
C ASP A 134 -12.42 -5.34 -5.26
N GLU A 135 -12.28 -4.18 -4.64
CA GLU A 135 -11.05 -3.40 -4.76
C GLU A 135 -9.91 -4.06 -3.99
N ILE A 136 -10.22 -4.62 -2.84
CA ILE A 136 -9.22 -5.34 -2.06
C ILE A 136 -8.75 -6.56 -2.85
N ASN A 137 -9.69 -7.31 -3.43
CA ASN A 137 -9.34 -8.48 -4.21
C ASN A 137 -8.56 -8.11 -5.47
N ARG A 138 -8.87 -6.96 -6.06
CA ARG A 138 -8.13 -6.50 -7.22
C ARG A 138 -6.66 -6.28 -6.87
N PHE A 139 -6.39 -5.67 -5.72
CA PHE A 139 -5.01 -5.54 -5.28
C PHE A 139 -4.39 -6.91 -5.04
N ILE A 140 -5.11 -7.81 -4.36
CA ILE A 140 -4.56 -9.13 -4.03
C ILE A 140 -4.17 -9.90 -5.31
N GLU A 141 -4.95 -9.72 -6.36
CA GLU A 141 -4.65 -10.40 -7.62
C GLU A 141 -3.56 -9.71 -8.43
N ASP A 142 -3.62 -8.40 -8.50
CA ASP A 142 -2.73 -7.66 -9.39
C ASP A 142 -1.45 -7.18 -8.74
N ARG A 143 -1.46 -6.96 -7.45
CA ARG A 143 -0.30 -6.46 -6.69
C ARG A 143 0.33 -5.23 -7.33
N GLU A 144 -0.52 -4.24 -7.65
CA GLU A 144 -0.01 -2.98 -8.17
C GLU A 144 0.35 -2.11 -6.99
N TYR A 145 1.62 -1.89 -6.78
CA TYR A 145 2.11 -1.10 -5.65
C TYR A 145 2.19 0.38 -6.01
N PHE A 146 2.19 1.23 -5.00
CA PHE A 146 2.38 2.69 -5.13
C PHE A 146 1.26 3.39 -5.88
N VAL A 147 0.12 2.73 -6.03
CA VAL A 147 -1.05 3.38 -6.64
C VAL A 147 -2.19 3.32 -5.64
N PRO A 148 -3.07 4.32 -5.64
CA PRO A 148 -4.15 4.34 -4.67
C PRO A 148 -5.28 3.40 -5.05
N TYR A 149 -5.85 2.77 -4.03
CA TYR A 149 -7.05 1.94 -4.17
C TYR A 149 -8.08 2.51 -3.20
N THR A 150 -9.28 2.74 -3.66
CA THR A 150 -10.37 3.12 -2.75
C THR A 150 -10.96 1.82 -2.23
N ILE A 151 -10.64 1.47 -0.99
CA ILE A 151 -10.99 0.15 -0.46
C ILE A 151 -12.16 0.19 0.51
N ALA A 152 -12.67 1.35 0.82
CA ALA A 152 -13.88 1.46 1.62
C ALA A 152 -14.58 2.76 1.26
N ARG A 153 -15.88 2.73 1.25
CA ARG A 153 -16.67 3.92 0.92
C ARG A 153 -17.96 3.91 1.73
N GLY A 154 -18.20 4.98 2.45
CA GLY A 154 -19.43 5.13 3.19
C GLY A 154 -20.58 5.45 2.26
N GLN A 155 -21.78 5.34 2.76
CA GLN A 155 -22.94 5.68 1.99
C GLN A 155 -23.46 7.03 2.42
N GLN A 156 -23.90 7.80 1.47
CA GLN A 156 -24.56 9.04 1.80
C GLN A 156 -25.91 8.71 2.44
N PRO A 157 -26.34 9.49 3.38
CA PRO A 157 -27.64 9.25 3.98
C PRO A 157 -28.72 9.42 2.94
N VAL A 158 -29.75 8.65 3.03
CA VAL A 158 -30.83 8.74 2.14
C VAL A 158 -31.61 9.85 2.62
N ASP A 159 -32.02 10.72 1.80
CA ASP A 159 -32.85 11.69 2.06
C ASP A 159 -33.33 11.86 3.32
N GLY A 160 -32.94 12.58 3.93
CA GLY A 160 -33.19 12.67 5.11
C GLY A 160 -34.36 12.88 5.70
N HIS A 161 -34.97 11.99 6.16
CA HIS A 161 -36.05 12.25 6.82
C HIS A 161 -35.73 13.02 7.98
N ASP A 162 -34.70 12.80 8.72
CA ASP A 162 -34.48 13.49 9.95
C ASP A 162 -33.24 14.33 9.83
N GLY A 163 -32.71 14.45 8.72
CA GLY A 163 -31.57 15.31 8.51
C GLY A 163 -30.34 14.87 9.21
N ARG A 164 -30.30 13.67 9.66
CA ARG A 164 -29.15 13.19 10.39
C ARG A 164 -28.16 12.55 9.49
N ILE A 165 -26.89 12.79 9.70
CA ILE A 165 -25.86 12.14 8.95
C ILE A 165 -25.34 10.97 9.71
N GLU A 166 -25.24 9.83 9.06
CA GLU A 166 -24.80 8.66 9.69
C GLU A 166 -23.57 8.20 8.97
N TYR A 167 -22.44 8.13 9.60
CA TYR A 167 -21.22 7.70 8.96
C TYR A 167 -21.14 6.19 9.00
N LYS A 168 -20.73 5.61 7.88
CA LYS A 168 -20.60 4.18 7.82
C LYS A 168 -19.27 3.70 8.40
N PHE A 169 -18.32 4.60 8.52
CA PHE A 169 -17.08 4.20 9.13
C PHE A 169 -17.23 4.41 10.63
N ASN A 170 -17.00 3.33 11.36
CA ASN A 170 -17.17 3.39 12.78
C ASN A 170 -15.85 3.66 13.41
N THR A 171 -15.44 4.86 13.51
CA THR A 171 -14.18 5.18 14.10
C THR A 171 -14.34 5.24 15.58
N VAL A 172 -13.30 5.01 16.23
CA VAL A 172 -13.36 4.96 17.61
C VAL A 172 -13.77 6.21 18.19
N THR A 173 -13.42 7.22 17.62
CA THR A 173 -13.76 8.41 18.21
C THR A 173 -15.06 8.75 18.04
N SER A 174 -15.65 8.23 17.47
CA SER A 174 -16.86 8.55 17.18
C SER A 174 -17.64 9.05 18.07
N ALA A 175 -17.34 9.59 18.56
CA ALA A 175 -18.07 10.08 19.38
C ALA A 175 -19.28 10.48 18.88
N LYS A 176 -19.84 10.44 18.75
CA LYS A 176 -20.86 10.60 18.25
C LYS A 176 -21.55 11.63 18.43
N PRO A 177 -21.72 12.16 18.04
CA PRO A 177 -22.32 13.28 17.96
C PRO A 177 -23.63 13.30 18.26
N LYS A 178 -24.08 13.65 18.53
CA LYS A 178 -25.17 13.70 18.71
C LYS A 178 -25.95 14.41 18.09
N MET A 179 -26.48 14.57 17.87
CA MET A 179 -27.12 15.13 17.20
C MET A 179 -28.11 15.60 17.48
N ASN A 180 -28.63 16.07 17.52
CA ASN A 180 -29.59 16.54 17.63
C ASN A 180 -30.50 16.78 17.24
N ASP A 181 -30.95 16.90 17.08
CA ASP A 181 -31.73 17.01 16.63
C ASP A 181 -32.47 17.41 16.61
N ASP A 182 -32.84 17.68 16.55
CA ASP A 182 -33.48 17.88 16.54
C ASP A 182 -33.74 18.09 16.30
#